data_2c6cebbe15bf0b0df047212659aa536b
#
_entry.id   2c6cebbe15bf0b0df047212659aa536b
#
_cell.length_a   1.000
_cell.length_b   1.000
_cell.length_c   1.000
_cell.angle_alpha   90.00
_cell.angle_beta   90.00
_cell.angle_gamma   90.00
#
_symmetry.space_group_name_H-M   'P 1'
#
loop_
_entity.id
_entity.type
_entity.pdbx_description
1 polymer ?
#
loop_
_entity_poly.entity_id
_entity_poly.type
_entity_poly.pdbx_seq_one_letter_code
_entity_poly.pdbx_strand_id
1 'polypeptide(L)'
;LEMGLVSETQLAQALSIRLKVPFVDLASVQINKDAVMKIPEATAREKTVIAFEMHNNRLMVASNDPINFYIFEELKVQTGMEIIPQISTKTQIEEAIGRFYSQQTVNKVMNELDDEAAAAAQQNQVDTQSGERIDNAPIVRLVNTMVETAFRINASDIHIEPFKTRTRIRFRIDGELVEQEAMKVSIALHNSLIT
;
A
#
# COMPACT_ATOMS: atom_id res chain seq x y z
N LEU A 1 18.36 12.57 18.17
CA LEU A 1 18.65 11.86 16.90
C LEU A 1 19.74 12.57 16.09
N GLU A 2 19.76 13.90 16.02
CA GLU A 2 20.74 14.65 15.23
C GLU A 2 22.21 14.47 15.71
N MET A 3 22.44 14.03 16.95
CA MET A 3 23.77 13.73 17.47
C MET A 3 24.26 12.29 17.28
N GLY A 4 23.48 11.42 16.63
CA GLY A 4 23.85 10.02 16.33
C GLY A 4 24.05 9.10 17.55
N LEU A 5 23.67 9.53 18.76
CA LEU A 5 23.89 8.79 20.00
C LEU A 5 22.86 7.71 20.28
N VAL A 6 21.64 7.81 19.68
CA VAL A 6 20.55 6.87 19.89
C VAL A 6 19.80 6.63 18.58
N SER A 7 19.52 5.35 18.24
CA SER A 7 18.69 5.03 17.07
C SER A 7 17.20 5.24 17.37
N GLU A 8 16.38 5.41 16.32
CA GLU A 8 14.91 5.47 16.47
C GLU A 8 14.36 4.26 17.21
N THR A 9 14.87 3.08 16.91
CA THR A 9 14.47 1.83 17.56
C THR A 9 14.79 1.83 19.05
N GLN A 10 15.99 2.29 19.44
CA GLN A 10 16.38 2.39 20.85
C GLN A 10 15.49 3.38 21.60
N LEU A 11 15.16 4.51 20.98
CA LEU A 11 14.25 5.50 21.56
C LEU A 11 12.85 4.92 21.73
N ALA A 12 12.30 4.24 20.70
CA ALA A 12 10.99 3.61 20.75
C ALA A 12 10.91 2.52 21.85
N GLN A 13 11.96 1.71 22.00
CA GLN A 13 12.06 0.69 23.05
C GLN A 13 12.12 1.33 24.46
N ALA A 14 12.88 2.40 24.62
CA ALA A 14 12.95 3.13 25.90
C ALA A 14 11.59 3.74 26.28
N LEU A 15 10.87 4.30 25.31
CA LEU A 15 9.51 4.81 25.50
C LEU A 15 8.53 3.68 25.85
N SER A 16 8.65 2.51 25.24
CA SER A 16 7.84 1.32 25.52
C SER A 16 7.94 0.93 27.03
N ILE A 17 9.14 0.86 27.55
CA ILE A 17 9.38 0.55 28.95
C ILE A 17 8.76 1.60 29.88
N ARG A 18 8.99 2.89 29.56
CA ARG A 18 8.53 4.01 30.38
C ARG A 18 7.01 4.14 30.42
N LEU A 19 6.37 3.96 29.25
CA LEU A 19 4.92 4.17 29.09
C LEU A 19 4.11 2.88 29.33
N LYS A 20 4.80 1.75 29.47
CA LYS A 20 4.17 0.40 29.56
C LYS A 20 3.29 0.08 28.35
N VAL A 21 3.64 0.61 27.19
CA VAL A 21 3.02 0.31 25.90
C VAL A 21 3.96 -0.60 25.13
N PRO A 22 3.52 -1.78 24.63
CA PRO A 22 4.41 -2.71 23.93
C PRO A 22 5.05 -2.08 22.68
N PHE A 23 6.31 -2.42 22.45
CA PHE A 23 6.99 -2.12 21.18
C PHE A 23 6.69 -3.22 20.16
N VAL A 24 6.41 -2.86 18.93
CA VAL A 24 6.27 -3.78 17.79
C VAL A 24 7.27 -3.43 16.71
N ASP A 25 7.98 -4.46 16.24
CA ASP A 25 8.86 -4.36 15.08
C ASP A 25 8.07 -4.76 13.82
N LEU A 26 7.60 -3.75 13.07
CA LEU A 26 6.80 -3.96 11.85
C LEU A 26 7.57 -4.62 10.71
N ALA A 27 8.90 -4.68 10.78
CA ALA A 27 9.72 -5.39 9.80
C ALA A 27 9.67 -6.91 10.00
N SER A 28 9.49 -7.37 11.25
CA SER A 28 9.50 -8.79 11.62
C SER A 28 8.11 -9.39 11.85
N VAL A 29 7.10 -8.57 12.17
CA VAL A 29 5.74 -9.03 12.43
C VAL A 29 4.98 -9.29 11.13
N GLN A 30 4.15 -10.35 11.13
CA GLN A 30 3.24 -10.60 10.01
C GLN A 30 2.04 -9.65 10.10
N ILE A 31 1.98 -8.69 9.17
CA ILE A 31 0.91 -7.68 9.13
C ILE A 31 -0.32 -8.27 8.46
N ASN A 32 -1.46 -8.22 9.14
CA ASN A 32 -2.75 -8.66 8.63
C ASN A 32 -3.36 -7.56 7.73
N LYS A 33 -3.58 -7.90 6.46
CA LYS A 33 -4.16 -6.97 5.47
C LYS A 33 -5.55 -6.47 5.87
N ASP A 34 -6.39 -7.33 6.44
CA ASP A 34 -7.76 -6.94 6.85
C ASP A 34 -7.74 -5.94 8.01
N ALA A 35 -6.73 -6.03 8.88
CA ALA A 35 -6.52 -5.03 9.94
C ALA A 35 -6.08 -3.69 9.35
N VAL A 36 -5.11 -3.69 8.41
CA VAL A 36 -4.66 -2.47 7.73
C VAL A 36 -5.84 -1.73 7.09
N MET A 37 -6.75 -2.47 6.46
CA MET A 37 -7.93 -1.95 5.76
C MET A 37 -8.96 -1.25 6.65
N LYS A 38 -8.90 -1.46 7.97
CA LYS A 38 -9.81 -0.79 8.92
C LYS A 38 -9.51 0.70 9.06
N ILE A 39 -8.30 1.13 8.75
CA ILE A 39 -7.88 2.54 8.80
C ILE A 39 -7.70 3.03 7.35
N PRO A 40 -8.33 4.12 6.91
CA PRO A 40 -8.07 4.70 5.58
C PRO A 40 -6.62 5.17 5.43
N GLU A 41 -6.06 5.05 4.22
CA GLU A 41 -4.68 5.47 3.92
C GLU A 41 -4.41 6.92 4.31
N ALA A 42 -5.35 7.83 4.04
CA ALA A 42 -5.21 9.23 4.39
C ALA A 42 -5.00 9.43 5.91
N THR A 43 -5.81 8.76 6.73
CA THR A 43 -5.70 8.78 8.20
C THR A 43 -4.39 8.13 8.66
N ALA A 44 -4.02 7.00 8.08
CA ALA A 44 -2.78 6.29 8.41
C ALA A 44 -1.54 7.18 8.17
N ARG A 45 -1.49 7.89 7.04
CA ARG A 45 -0.40 8.80 6.70
C ARG A 45 -0.41 10.07 7.55
N GLU A 46 -1.58 10.72 7.70
CA GLU A 46 -1.71 11.95 8.48
C GLU A 46 -1.30 11.76 9.94
N LYS A 47 -1.75 10.66 10.56
CA LYS A 47 -1.53 10.36 11.97
C LYS A 47 -0.27 9.53 12.24
N THR A 48 0.43 9.07 11.20
CA THR A 48 1.58 8.15 11.29
C THR A 48 1.23 6.92 12.13
N VAL A 49 0.19 6.19 11.70
CA VAL A 49 -0.32 4.98 12.37
C VAL A 49 -0.60 3.89 11.36
N ILE A 50 -0.47 2.64 11.76
CA ILE A 50 -0.88 1.49 10.96
C ILE A 50 -1.48 0.41 11.85
N ALA A 51 -2.65 -0.12 11.46
CA ALA A 51 -3.17 -1.33 12.08
C ALA A 51 -2.43 -2.54 11.49
N PHE A 52 -1.99 -3.46 12.32
CA PHE A 52 -1.22 -4.62 11.87
C PHE A 52 -1.83 -5.96 12.28
N GLU A 53 -2.69 -5.97 13.29
CA GLU A 53 -3.35 -7.18 13.76
C GLU A 53 -4.76 -6.85 14.25
N MET A 54 -5.68 -7.82 14.10
CA MET A 54 -7.06 -7.70 14.56
C MET A 54 -7.51 -9.01 15.21
N HIS A 55 -8.02 -8.95 16.45
CA HIS A 55 -8.52 -10.11 17.15
C HIS A 55 -9.64 -9.72 18.13
N ASN A 56 -10.77 -10.47 18.14
CA ASN A 56 -11.89 -10.28 19.09
C ASN A 56 -12.36 -8.82 19.23
N ASN A 57 -12.63 -8.14 18.13
CA ASN A 57 -13.03 -6.73 18.06
C ASN A 57 -11.98 -5.75 18.62
N ARG A 58 -10.72 -6.17 18.73
CA ARG A 58 -9.58 -5.34 19.10
C ARG A 58 -8.69 -5.14 17.88
N LEU A 59 -8.30 -3.90 17.65
CA LEU A 59 -7.40 -3.52 16.57
C LEU A 59 -6.06 -3.07 17.16
N MET A 60 -5.01 -3.80 16.86
CA MET A 60 -3.64 -3.43 17.27
C MET A 60 -3.09 -2.42 16.31
N VAL A 61 -2.74 -1.24 16.82
CA VAL A 61 -2.31 -0.10 16.02
C VAL A 61 -0.92 0.34 16.46
N ALA A 62 0.03 0.32 15.54
CA ALA A 62 1.35 0.86 15.75
C ALA A 62 1.33 2.38 15.52
N SER A 63 1.95 3.12 16.44
CA SER A 63 2.12 4.57 16.41
C SER A 63 3.50 4.96 16.89
N ASN A 64 4.03 6.06 16.37
CA ASN A 64 5.25 6.67 16.89
C ASN A 64 4.97 7.62 18.07
N ASP A 65 3.70 7.98 18.30
CA ASP A 65 3.26 8.84 19.41
C ASP A 65 2.11 8.18 20.21
N PRO A 66 2.43 7.24 21.13
CA PRO A 66 1.44 6.50 21.88
C PRO A 66 0.76 7.33 22.98
N ILE A 67 1.22 8.56 23.24
CA ILE A 67 0.66 9.45 24.26
C ILE A 67 -0.53 10.25 23.71
N ASN A 68 -0.65 10.36 22.41
CA ASN A 68 -1.71 11.12 21.76
C ASN A 68 -3.04 10.35 21.75
N PHE A 69 -3.76 10.39 22.87
CA PHE A 69 -5.03 9.70 23.05
C PHE A 69 -6.10 10.11 22.04
N TYR A 70 -6.05 11.33 21.51
CA TYR A 70 -7.05 11.81 20.55
C TYR A 70 -7.04 10.97 19.26
N ILE A 71 -5.87 10.55 18.81
CA ILE A 71 -5.73 9.68 17.63
C ILE A 71 -6.47 8.36 17.86
N PHE A 72 -6.28 7.74 19.01
CA PHE A 72 -6.86 6.42 19.31
C PHE A 72 -8.37 6.48 19.53
N GLU A 73 -8.87 7.53 20.18
CA GLU A 73 -10.32 7.76 20.31
C GLU A 73 -10.97 8.01 18.94
N GLU A 74 -10.33 8.80 18.05
CA GLU A 74 -10.80 9.02 16.69
C GLU A 74 -10.84 7.71 15.89
N LEU A 75 -9.78 6.91 15.95
CA LEU A 75 -9.72 5.60 15.31
C LEU A 75 -10.77 4.63 15.86
N LYS A 76 -11.05 4.65 17.15
CA LYS A 76 -12.09 3.85 17.77
C LYS A 76 -13.47 4.21 17.24
N VAL A 77 -13.78 5.50 17.11
CA VAL A 77 -15.04 5.96 16.52
C VAL A 77 -15.12 5.56 15.05
N GLN A 78 -14.04 5.72 14.30
CA GLN A 78 -13.98 5.43 12.86
C GLN A 78 -14.12 3.93 12.56
N THR A 79 -13.47 3.08 13.33
CA THR A 79 -13.42 1.62 13.10
C THR A 79 -14.51 0.84 13.83
N GLY A 80 -15.10 1.42 14.88
CA GLY A 80 -16.03 0.73 15.79
C GLY A 80 -15.36 -0.36 16.65
N MET A 81 -14.02 -0.37 16.72
CA MET A 81 -13.22 -1.40 17.40
C MET A 81 -12.48 -0.81 18.60
N GLU A 82 -12.14 -1.67 19.56
CA GLU A 82 -11.23 -1.30 20.65
C GLU A 82 -9.80 -1.17 20.10
N ILE A 83 -9.17 0.00 20.27
CA ILE A 83 -7.82 0.25 19.78
C ILE A 83 -6.80 -0.11 20.86
N ILE A 84 -5.86 -0.96 20.51
CA ILE A 84 -4.74 -1.35 21.37
C ILE A 84 -3.47 -0.72 20.81
N PRO A 85 -2.99 0.40 21.38
CA PRO A 85 -1.81 1.08 20.87
C PRO A 85 -0.54 0.26 21.14
N GLN A 86 0.36 0.27 20.17
CA GLN A 86 1.73 -0.22 20.29
C GLN A 86 2.71 0.80 19.72
N ILE A 87 3.93 0.78 20.21
CA ILE A 87 4.98 1.70 19.75
C ILE A 87 5.74 1.08 18.60
N SER A 88 5.96 1.85 17.54
CA SER A 88 6.93 1.53 16.49
C SER A 88 7.71 2.77 16.07
N THR A 89 8.74 2.60 15.25
CA THR A 89 9.46 3.73 14.70
C THR A 89 8.66 4.39 13.58
N LYS A 90 8.85 5.70 13.41
CA LYS A 90 8.20 6.44 12.31
C LYS A 90 8.55 5.82 10.96
N THR A 91 9.82 5.52 10.74
CA THR A 91 10.33 4.91 9.51
C THR A 91 9.62 3.59 9.20
N GLN A 92 9.51 2.67 10.17
CA GLN A 92 8.82 1.38 9.97
C GLN A 92 7.33 1.54 9.67
N ILE A 93 6.66 2.50 10.30
CA ILE A 93 5.24 2.80 10.04
C ILE A 93 5.05 3.31 8.62
N GLU A 94 5.87 4.28 8.17
CA GLU A 94 5.79 4.85 6.83
C GLU A 94 6.10 3.82 5.73
N GLU A 95 7.09 2.95 5.93
CA GLU A 95 7.40 1.84 5.04
C GLU A 95 6.24 0.82 4.96
N ALA A 96 5.67 0.46 6.10
CA ALA A 96 4.52 -0.44 6.14
C ALA A 96 3.30 0.16 5.43
N ILE A 97 2.98 1.45 5.67
CA ILE A 97 1.92 2.18 4.97
C ILE A 97 2.18 2.13 3.45
N GLY A 98 3.39 2.50 3.01
CA GLY A 98 3.78 2.46 1.60
C GLY A 98 3.57 1.09 0.98
N ARG A 99 4.03 0.03 1.64
CA ARG A 99 3.93 -1.35 1.15
C ARG A 99 2.48 -1.84 1.03
N PHE A 100 1.67 -1.66 2.07
CA PHE A 100 0.34 -2.27 2.14
C PHE A 100 -0.73 -1.50 1.37
N TYR A 101 -0.74 -0.18 1.41
CA TYR A 101 -1.74 0.61 0.68
C TYR A 101 -1.43 0.73 -0.82
N SER A 102 -0.14 0.72 -1.23
CA SER A 102 0.20 0.68 -2.66
C SER A 102 -0.25 -0.61 -3.33
N GLN A 103 -0.07 -1.76 -2.68
CA GLN A 103 -0.56 -3.04 -3.20
C GLN A 103 -2.08 -3.06 -3.39
N GLN A 104 -2.80 -2.36 -2.54
CA GLN A 104 -4.25 -2.29 -2.62
C GLN A 104 -4.74 -1.49 -3.81
N THR A 105 -4.15 -0.34 -4.08
CA THR A 105 -4.48 0.48 -5.25
C THR A 105 -4.28 -0.32 -6.53
N VAL A 106 -3.16 -1.05 -6.62
CA VAL A 106 -2.87 -1.95 -7.75
C VAL A 106 -3.94 -3.04 -7.90
N ASN A 107 -4.28 -3.75 -6.82
CA ASN A 107 -5.26 -4.84 -6.88
C ASN A 107 -6.65 -4.33 -7.29
N LYS A 108 -7.05 -3.13 -6.83
CA LYS A 108 -8.32 -2.53 -7.22
C LYS A 108 -8.37 -2.22 -8.72
N VAL A 109 -7.32 -1.60 -9.25
CA VAL A 109 -7.21 -1.30 -10.70
C VAL A 109 -7.17 -2.58 -11.53
N MET A 110 -6.47 -3.62 -11.05
CA MET A 110 -6.42 -4.91 -11.74
C MET A 110 -7.78 -5.61 -11.80
N ASN A 111 -8.55 -5.61 -10.71
CA ASN A 111 -9.90 -6.19 -10.70
C ASN A 111 -10.84 -5.42 -11.64
N GLU A 112 -10.76 -4.09 -11.68
CA GLU A 112 -11.53 -3.27 -12.62
C GLU A 112 -11.15 -3.58 -14.08
N LEU A 113 -9.88 -3.85 -14.39
CA LEU A 113 -9.42 -4.29 -15.71
C LEU A 113 -9.95 -5.67 -16.09
N ASP A 114 -9.96 -6.62 -15.16
CA ASP A 114 -10.46 -7.97 -15.39
C ASP A 114 -11.99 -7.97 -15.60
N ASP A 115 -12.73 -7.15 -14.85
CA ASP A 115 -14.19 -6.99 -15.00
C ASP A 115 -14.53 -6.33 -16.35
N GLU A 116 -13.78 -5.32 -16.79
CA GLU A 116 -14.00 -4.69 -18.10
C GLU A 116 -13.57 -5.60 -19.26
N ALA A 117 -12.51 -6.40 -19.11
CA ALA A 117 -12.12 -7.40 -20.11
C ALA A 117 -13.19 -8.50 -20.25
N ALA A 118 -13.80 -8.91 -19.14
CA ALA A 118 -14.92 -9.86 -19.16
C ALA A 118 -16.18 -9.25 -19.81
N ALA A 119 -16.50 -7.99 -19.55
CA ALA A 119 -17.62 -7.26 -20.15
C ALA A 119 -17.40 -7.00 -21.65
N ALA A 120 -16.17 -6.67 -22.08
CA ALA A 120 -15.81 -6.48 -23.49
C ALA A 120 -15.85 -7.80 -24.29
N ALA A 121 -15.57 -8.93 -23.66
CA ALA A 121 -15.71 -10.25 -24.30
C ALA A 121 -17.15 -10.64 -24.60
N GLN A 122 -18.14 -10.03 -23.92
CA GLN A 122 -19.58 -10.25 -24.13
C GLN A 122 -20.23 -9.23 -25.07
N GLN A 123 -19.57 -8.12 -25.40
CA GLN A 123 -20.08 -7.09 -26.32
C GLN A 123 -19.10 -6.87 -27.47
N ASN A 124 -19.12 -7.77 -28.46
CA ASN A 124 -18.65 -7.41 -29.81
C ASN A 124 -19.70 -6.48 -30.44
N GLN A 125 -19.50 -5.16 -30.32
CA GLN A 125 -19.79 -4.15 -31.38
C GLN A 125 -19.74 -2.70 -30.84
N VAL A 126 -18.86 -1.94 -31.53
CA VAL A 126 -19.00 -0.51 -31.92
C VAL A 126 -19.14 0.56 -30.81
N ASP A 127 -18.15 1.43 -30.62
CA ASP A 127 -18.12 2.78 -31.20
C ASP A 127 -16.85 3.53 -30.76
N THR A 128 -16.03 3.82 -31.75
CA THR A 128 -15.00 4.83 -31.68
C THR A 128 -15.62 6.21 -31.89
N GLN A 129 -16.05 6.88 -30.84
CA GLN A 129 -16.26 8.34 -30.86
C GLN A 129 -16.49 8.88 -29.44
N SER A 130 -15.49 9.48 -28.83
CA SER A 130 -15.57 10.74 -28.13
C SER A 130 -14.30 11.02 -27.29
N GLY A 131 -13.67 12.13 -27.59
CA GLY A 131 -12.36 12.57 -27.09
C GLY A 131 -12.29 13.02 -25.61
N GLU A 132 -13.23 12.64 -24.76
CA GLU A 132 -13.23 13.02 -23.33
C GLU A 132 -13.07 11.85 -22.35
N ARG A 133 -12.76 10.63 -22.85
CA ARG A 133 -12.65 9.40 -22.04
C ARG A 133 -11.24 8.87 -21.86
N ILE A 134 -10.21 9.58 -22.30
CA ILE A 134 -8.82 9.06 -22.28
C ILE A 134 -8.28 8.97 -20.87
N ASP A 135 -8.60 9.92 -19.98
CA ASP A 135 -8.05 9.97 -18.62
C ASP A 135 -8.64 8.91 -17.66
N ASN A 136 -9.76 8.30 -18.02
CA ASN A 136 -10.44 7.28 -17.20
C ASN A 136 -10.33 5.86 -17.75
N ALA A 137 -9.63 5.64 -18.85
CA ALA A 137 -9.41 4.30 -19.37
C ALA A 137 -8.63 3.45 -18.36
N PRO A 138 -9.03 2.19 -18.10
CA PRO A 138 -8.38 1.35 -17.09
C PRO A 138 -6.88 1.20 -17.32
N ILE A 139 -6.43 1.20 -18.59
CA ILE A 139 -5.02 1.12 -18.94
C ILE A 139 -4.24 2.36 -18.49
N VAL A 140 -4.84 3.56 -18.61
CA VAL A 140 -4.23 4.82 -18.16
C VAL A 140 -4.13 4.84 -16.63
N ARG A 141 -5.17 4.38 -15.93
CA ARG A 141 -5.13 4.22 -14.47
C ARG A 141 -4.05 3.24 -14.03
N LEU A 142 -3.89 2.12 -14.73
CA LEU A 142 -2.83 1.15 -14.45
C LEU A 142 -1.44 1.76 -14.63
N VAL A 143 -1.20 2.48 -15.73
CA VAL A 143 0.09 3.17 -15.97
C VAL A 143 0.37 4.19 -14.88
N ASN A 144 -0.61 5.03 -14.53
CA ASN A 144 -0.46 5.99 -13.45
C ASN A 144 -0.13 5.30 -12.11
N THR A 145 -0.84 4.21 -11.78
CA THR A 145 -0.58 3.42 -10.57
C THR A 145 0.82 2.80 -10.58
N MET A 146 1.31 2.32 -11.73
CA MET A 146 2.69 1.82 -11.86
C MET A 146 3.71 2.91 -11.58
N VAL A 147 3.53 4.09 -12.16
CA VAL A 147 4.44 5.23 -11.97
C VAL A 147 4.42 5.72 -10.51
N GLU A 148 3.24 5.88 -9.93
CA GLU A 148 3.11 6.26 -8.52
C GLU A 148 3.74 5.24 -7.57
N THR A 149 3.54 3.95 -7.86
CA THR A 149 4.13 2.87 -7.05
C THR A 149 5.65 2.89 -7.16
N ALA A 150 6.19 3.01 -8.39
CA ALA A 150 7.63 3.10 -8.63
C ALA A 150 8.25 4.30 -7.89
N PHE A 151 7.59 5.45 -7.93
CA PHE A 151 8.04 6.64 -7.21
C PHE A 151 8.06 6.43 -5.69
N ARG A 152 7.01 5.82 -5.11
CA ARG A 152 6.91 5.57 -3.66
C ARG A 152 8.00 4.63 -3.12
N ILE A 153 8.43 3.65 -3.93
CA ILE A 153 9.46 2.67 -3.55
C ILE A 153 10.86 3.05 -4.03
N ASN A 154 11.03 4.30 -4.53
CA ASN A 154 12.28 4.81 -5.09
C ASN A 154 12.88 3.90 -6.18
N ALA A 155 12.02 3.33 -7.05
CA ALA A 155 12.49 2.58 -8.20
C ALA A 155 13.13 3.51 -9.23
N SER A 156 14.26 3.11 -9.80
CA SER A 156 14.94 3.86 -10.87
C SER A 156 14.33 3.63 -12.24
N ASP A 157 13.75 2.44 -12.47
CA ASP A 157 13.22 2.02 -13.76
C ASP A 157 11.98 1.14 -13.61
N ILE A 158 11.09 1.20 -14.61
CA ILE A 158 9.95 0.30 -14.78
C ILE A 158 10.19 -0.51 -16.06
N HIS A 159 10.26 -1.83 -15.93
CA HIS A 159 10.40 -2.76 -17.04
C HIS A 159 9.06 -3.44 -17.34
N ILE A 160 8.57 -3.30 -18.55
CA ILE A 160 7.35 -3.92 -19.06
C ILE A 160 7.72 -4.88 -20.18
N GLU A 161 7.63 -6.18 -19.92
CA GLU A 161 8.13 -7.21 -20.84
C GLU A 161 7.04 -8.23 -21.18
N PRO A 162 6.91 -8.64 -22.46
CA PRO A 162 6.04 -9.75 -22.81
C PRO A 162 6.63 -11.07 -22.30
N PHE A 163 5.81 -11.90 -21.62
CA PHE A 163 6.25 -13.18 -21.09
C PHE A 163 5.18 -14.25 -21.25
N LYS A 164 5.44 -15.21 -22.15
CA LYS A 164 4.53 -16.36 -22.45
C LYS A 164 3.06 -15.93 -22.63
N THR A 165 2.26 -15.96 -21.55
CA THR A 165 0.81 -15.68 -21.54
C THR A 165 0.46 -14.36 -20.86
N ARG A 166 1.44 -13.64 -20.31
CA ARG A 166 1.23 -12.40 -19.55
C ARG A 166 2.29 -11.35 -19.85
N THR A 167 2.00 -10.11 -19.53
CA THR A 167 2.99 -9.03 -19.45
C THR A 167 3.62 -9.05 -18.07
N ARG A 168 4.95 -9.10 -18.01
CA ARG A 168 5.73 -9.04 -16.78
C ARG A 168 6.11 -7.59 -16.49
N ILE A 169 5.81 -7.13 -15.29
CA ILE A 169 6.17 -5.79 -14.80
C ILE A 169 7.20 -5.96 -13.69
N ARG A 170 8.36 -5.32 -13.84
CA ARG A 170 9.45 -5.33 -12.86
C ARG A 170 9.91 -3.92 -12.57
N PHE A 171 10.21 -3.64 -11.32
CA PHE A 171 10.82 -2.38 -10.88
C PHE A 171 12.28 -2.61 -10.52
N ARG A 172 13.14 -1.67 -10.89
CA ARG A 172 14.53 -1.67 -10.42
C ARG A 172 14.62 -0.88 -9.13
N ILE A 173 14.94 -1.59 -8.02
CA ILE A 173 15.08 -1.01 -6.68
C ILE A 173 16.48 -1.34 -6.21
N ASP A 174 17.27 -0.33 -5.84
CA ASP A 174 18.66 -0.50 -5.38
C ASP A 174 19.53 -1.35 -6.34
N GLY A 175 19.27 -1.24 -7.65
CA GLY A 175 19.98 -1.99 -8.70
C GLY A 175 19.40 -3.36 -9.02
N GLU A 176 18.51 -3.92 -8.21
CA GLU A 176 17.88 -5.23 -8.44
C GLU A 176 16.51 -5.10 -9.12
N LEU A 177 16.20 -6.04 -10.02
CA LEU A 177 14.91 -6.12 -10.70
C LEU A 177 13.93 -7.00 -9.90
N VAL A 178 12.92 -6.37 -9.32
CA VAL A 178 11.89 -7.03 -8.50
C VAL A 178 10.59 -7.13 -9.29
N GLU A 179 10.06 -8.35 -9.48
CA GLU A 179 8.78 -8.57 -10.16
C GLU A 179 7.60 -8.12 -9.28
N GLN A 180 6.68 -7.38 -9.90
CA GLN A 180 5.45 -6.93 -9.24
C GLN A 180 4.33 -7.94 -9.48
N GLU A 181 4.24 -8.94 -8.60
CA GLU A 181 3.26 -10.02 -8.75
C GLU A 181 1.80 -9.55 -8.70
N ALA A 182 1.53 -8.43 -8.04
CA ALA A 182 0.21 -7.81 -7.97
C ALA A 182 -0.23 -7.20 -9.32
N MET A 183 0.71 -6.89 -10.23
CA MET A 183 0.47 -6.27 -11.54
C MET A 183 0.53 -7.33 -12.67
N LYS A 184 -0.34 -8.36 -12.59
CA LYS A 184 -0.40 -9.42 -13.62
C LYS A 184 -1.32 -9.00 -14.75
N VAL A 185 -0.77 -8.50 -15.83
CA VAL A 185 -1.50 -8.02 -17.01
C VAL A 185 -1.51 -9.08 -18.11
N SER A 186 -2.66 -9.27 -18.77
CA SER A 186 -2.76 -10.16 -19.93
C SER A 186 -1.81 -9.71 -21.04
N ILE A 187 -1.22 -10.66 -21.77
CA ILE A 187 -0.37 -10.36 -22.93
C ILE A 187 -1.12 -9.55 -24.01
N ALA A 188 -2.45 -9.68 -24.09
CA ALA A 188 -3.26 -8.93 -25.05
C ALA A 188 -3.21 -7.41 -24.83
N LEU A 189 -2.97 -6.96 -23.59
CA LEU A 189 -2.88 -5.55 -23.23
C LEU A 189 -1.45 -4.99 -23.34
N HIS A 190 -0.46 -5.83 -23.66
CA HIS A 190 0.95 -5.41 -23.74
C HIS A 190 1.15 -4.23 -24.69
N ASN A 191 0.61 -4.32 -25.90
CA ASN A 191 0.77 -3.27 -26.90
C ASN A 191 0.15 -1.93 -26.45
N SER A 192 -0.98 -1.99 -25.76
CA SER A 192 -1.66 -0.79 -25.24
C SER A 192 -0.91 -0.13 -24.06
N LEU A 193 -0.05 -0.90 -23.36
CA LEU A 193 0.79 -0.37 -22.29
C LEU A 193 2.03 0.37 -22.78
N ILE A 194 2.53 0.04 -23.99
CA ILE A 194 3.78 0.58 -24.54
C ILE A 194 3.57 1.58 -25.68
N THR A 195 2.33 1.82 -26.10
CA THR A 195 1.95 2.82 -27.10
C THR A 195 1.64 4.15 -26.48
#